data_1ed39411bb294d9ade594274b25e29a5
#
_entry.id   1ed39411bb294d9ade594274b25e29a5
#
_cell.length_a   1.000
_cell.length_b   1.000
_cell.length_c   1.000
_cell.angle_alpha   90.00
_cell.angle_beta   90.00
_cell.angle_gamma   90.00
#
_symmetry.space_group_name_H-M   'P 1'
#
loop_
_entity.id
_entity.type
_entity.pdbx_description
1 polymer ?
#
loop_
_entity_poly.entity_id
_entity_poly.type
_entity_poly.pdbx_seq_one_letter_code
_entity_poly.pdbx_strand_id
1 'polypeptide(L)'
;YNLTGEDFLLELGHLLHRQSFSFIDMVDRGDLRRPCTIHCVNLAQGIKEPIIYYQQDTDRKYIDAVKEGFRDIRRFHGQPQGMYGGDEALHGNNPTQGSELCSAVELMYSLEKMVEITGDIDFADHLERIAFNALPAQISDDFMTKQYFQQPNQVMVTRHRRNFDQDHEGTDLAFGTLTGYPCCFSNMHQGWPKFTQHLWYATPDNGIAAIVYSPSEVTANVGDNVPVVISEDTYYPMDHQITFTIKEVRNKVKQVKFPFHL
;
A
#
# COMPACT_ATOMS: atom_id res chain seq x y z
N TYR A 1 10.95 7.06 16.37
CA TYR A 1 10.58 6.94 17.80
C TYR A 1 10.26 5.49 18.16
N ASN A 2 9.31 4.85 17.47
CA ASN A 2 8.85 3.48 17.81
C ASN A 2 9.97 2.42 17.85
N LEU A 3 11.08 2.62 17.15
CA LEU A 3 12.21 1.69 17.13
C LEU A 3 13.28 2.00 18.18
N THR A 4 13.42 3.26 18.59
CA THR A 4 14.55 3.72 19.41
C THR A 4 14.15 4.31 20.76
N GLY A 5 12.92 4.82 20.87
CA GLY A 5 12.43 5.53 22.05
C GLY A 5 12.97 6.96 22.26
N GLU A 6 13.70 7.50 21.26
CA GLU A 6 14.37 8.79 21.37
C GLU A 6 13.38 9.96 21.24
N ASP A 7 13.14 10.72 22.29
CA ASP A 7 12.11 11.78 22.35
C ASP A 7 12.31 12.89 21.32
N PHE A 8 13.54 13.22 20.94
CA PHE A 8 13.80 14.23 19.91
C PHE A 8 13.18 13.89 18.55
N LEU A 9 12.90 12.60 18.27
CA LEU A 9 12.25 12.17 17.03
C LEU A 9 10.77 12.59 16.98
N LEU A 10 10.11 12.75 18.13
CA LEU A 10 8.75 13.29 18.17
C LEU A 10 8.75 14.78 17.84
N GLU A 11 9.71 15.54 18.42
CA GLU A 11 9.89 16.96 18.09
C GLU A 11 10.23 17.16 16.62
N LEU A 12 11.16 16.35 16.09
CA LEU A 12 11.52 16.37 14.68
C LEU A 12 10.31 16.05 13.78
N GLY A 13 9.51 15.05 14.16
CA GLY A 13 8.28 14.68 13.45
C GLY A 13 7.29 15.85 13.39
N HIS A 14 7.10 16.54 14.50
CA HIS A 14 6.27 17.75 14.56
C HIS A 14 6.78 18.87 13.64
N LEU A 15 8.09 19.14 13.65
CA LEU A 15 8.71 20.14 12.78
C LEU A 15 8.57 19.78 11.31
N LEU A 16 8.78 18.51 10.95
CA LEU A 16 8.60 18.03 9.59
C LEU A 16 7.14 18.18 9.13
N HIS A 17 6.17 17.78 9.95
CA HIS A 17 4.75 17.96 9.66
C HIS A 17 4.41 19.42 9.34
N ARG A 18 4.91 20.37 10.14
CA ARG A 18 4.67 21.81 9.95
C ARG A 18 5.33 22.42 8.71
N GLN A 19 6.42 21.81 8.23
CA GLN A 19 7.22 22.34 7.12
C GLN A 19 7.00 21.57 5.82
N SER A 20 6.38 20.38 5.87
CA SER A 20 6.10 19.58 4.70
C SER A 20 4.89 20.09 3.92
N PHE A 21 4.70 19.53 2.75
CA PHE A 21 3.51 19.76 1.95
C PHE A 21 2.27 19.27 2.70
N SER A 22 1.26 20.12 2.87
CA SER A 22 0.03 19.77 3.58
C SER A 22 -0.94 19.02 2.68
N PHE A 23 -1.07 17.70 2.87
CA PHE A 23 -2.08 16.90 2.20
C PHE A 23 -3.51 17.28 2.62
N ILE A 24 -3.70 17.72 3.87
CA ILE A 24 -5.00 18.18 4.35
C ILE A 24 -5.44 19.40 3.55
N ASP A 25 -4.59 20.41 3.42
CA ASP A 25 -4.92 21.61 2.64
C ASP A 25 -5.21 21.29 1.17
N MET A 26 -4.50 20.30 0.61
CA MET A 26 -4.75 19.86 -0.77
C MET A 26 -6.15 19.22 -0.92
N VAL A 27 -6.54 18.39 0.04
CA VAL A 27 -7.88 17.78 0.09
C VAL A 27 -8.95 18.87 0.26
N ASP A 28 -8.77 19.77 1.23
CA ASP A 28 -9.71 20.85 1.54
C ASP A 28 -9.93 21.80 0.33
N ARG A 29 -8.89 22.06 -0.44
CA ARG A 29 -9.00 22.83 -1.70
C ARG A 29 -9.62 22.05 -2.85
N GLY A 30 -9.80 20.73 -2.71
CA GLY A 30 -10.28 19.85 -3.77
C GLY A 30 -9.30 19.68 -4.94
N ASP A 31 -8.01 19.81 -4.68
CA ASP A 31 -6.98 19.68 -5.71
C ASP A 31 -6.94 18.27 -6.33
N LEU A 32 -7.35 17.25 -5.58
CA LEU A 32 -7.47 15.87 -6.05
C LEU A 32 -8.72 15.58 -6.90
N ARG A 33 -9.55 16.57 -7.18
CA ARG A 33 -10.78 16.41 -8.00
C ARG A 33 -10.56 16.68 -9.48
N ARG A 34 -9.34 16.99 -9.89
CA ARG A 34 -8.97 17.35 -11.26
C ARG A 34 -7.53 16.95 -11.55
N PRO A 35 -7.15 16.77 -12.81
CA PRO A 35 -5.75 16.65 -13.20
C PRO A 35 -4.91 17.79 -12.59
N CYS A 36 -3.79 17.47 -12.02
CA CYS A 36 -2.91 18.42 -11.36
C CYS A 36 -1.45 17.98 -11.50
N THR A 37 -0.53 18.86 -11.12
CA THR A 37 0.91 18.66 -11.29
C THR A 37 1.55 17.83 -10.18
N ILE A 38 0.76 17.26 -9.26
CA ILE A 38 1.33 16.41 -8.23
C ILE A 38 1.92 15.15 -8.87
N HIS A 39 3.17 14.89 -8.57
CA HIS A 39 3.83 13.67 -9.00
C HIS A 39 3.21 12.45 -8.32
N CYS A 40 2.80 11.46 -9.08
CA CYS A 40 1.98 10.34 -8.60
C CYS A 40 2.67 9.50 -7.55
N VAL A 41 3.98 9.27 -7.65
CA VAL A 41 4.75 8.55 -6.62
C VAL A 41 4.83 9.36 -5.33
N ASN A 42 5.02 10.68 -5.43
CA ASN A 42 5.01 11.57 -4.26
C ASN A 42 3.63 11.58 -3.56
N LEU A 43 2.55 11.51 -4.33
CA LEU A 43 1.20 11.34 -3.79
C LEU A 43 1.09 10.01 -3.04
N ALA A 44 1.52 8.91 -3.66
CA ALA A 44 1.50 7.58 -3.04
C ALA A 44 2.29 7.53 -1.73
N GLN A 45 3.46 8.18 -1.70
CA GLN A 45 4.31 8.24 -0.50
C GLN A 45 3.76 9.18 0.57
N GLY A 46 3.28 10.35 0.16
CA GLY A 46 2.93 11.43 1.08
C GLY A 46 1.55 11.32 1.70
N ILE A 47 0.60 10.64 1.03
CA ILE A 47 -0.80 10.55 1.50
C ILE A 47 -0.94 9.90 2.88
N LYS A 48 0.03 9.11 3.32
CA LYS A 48 0.04 8.52 4.68
C LYS A 48 0.48 9.50 5.77
N GLU A 49 1.12 10.61 5.41
CA GLU A 49 1.73 11.53 6.36
C GLU A 49 0.76 11.98 7.46
N PRO A 50 -0.49 12.43 7.15
CA PRO A 50 -1.42 12.84 8.20
C PRO A 50 -1.76 11.70 9.18
N ILE A 51 -1.90 10.47 8.73
CA ILE A 51 -2.18 9.31 9.59
C ILE A 51 -0.94 8.95 10.43
N ILE A 52 0.27 9.07 9.88
CA ILE A 52 1.50 8.92 10.67
C ILE A 52 1.56 9.97 11.79
N TYR A 53 1.24 11.22 11.48
CA TYR A 53 1.24 12.31 12.46
C TYR A 53 0.11 12.18 13.48
N TYR A 54 -1.03 11.58 13.13
CA TYR A 54 -2.13 11.27 14.05
C TYR A 54 -1.66 10.53 15.32
N GLN A 55 -0.59 9.75 15.27
CA GLN A 55 -0.03 9.08 16.45
C GLN A 55 0.54 10.06 17.49
N GLN A 56 0.86 11.30 17.10
CA GLN A 56 1.35 12.35 17.99
C GLN A 56 0.24 13.31 18.39
N ASP A 57 -0.58 13.71 17.41
CA ASP A 57 -1.73 14.60 17.61
C ASP A 57 -3.00 13.82 17.24
N THR A 58 -3.67 13.27 18.23
CA THR A 58 -4.80 12.35 18.10
C THR A 58 -6.08 12.99 17.53
N ASP A 59 -5.97 14.12 16.84
CA ASP A 59 -7.10 14.76 16.18
C ASP A 59 -7.56 13.94 14.95
N ARG A 60 -8.79 13.48 14.98
CA ARG A 60 -9.39 12.65 13.94
C ARG A 60 -9.42 13.29 12.55
N LYS A 61 -9.29 14.61 12.47
CA LYS A 61 -9.22 15.33 11.18
C LYS A 61 -8.18 14.75 10.22
N TYR A 62 -7.06 14.22 10.74
CA TYR A 62 -5.99 13.62 9.94
C TYR A 62 -6.46 12.36 9.21
N ILE A 63 -7.19 11.49 9.90
CA ILE A 63 -7.77 10.28 9.30
C ILE A 63 -8.87 10.65 8.31
N ASP A 64 -9.76 11.56 8.69
CA ASP A 64 -10.91 11.95 7.87
C ASP A 64 -10.46 12.63 6.57
N ALA A 65 -9.44 13.49 6.62
CA ALA A 65 -8.86 14.10 5.42
C ALA A 65 -8.25 13.07 4.46
N VAL A 66 -7.51 12.09 4.97
CA VAL A 66 -6.95 11.02 4.13
C VAL A 66 -8.06 10.17 3.49
N LYS A 67 -9.10 9.83 4.24
CA LYS A 67 -10.26 9.10 3.69
C LYS A 67 -11.00 9.90 2.62
N GLU A 68 -11.16 11.21 2.79
CA GLU A 68 -11.72 12.09 1.75
C GLU A 68 -10.81 12.13 0.52
N GLY A 69 -9.49 12.28 0.73
CA GLY A 69 -8.51 12.24 -0.35
C GLY A 69 -8.60 10.96 -1.18
N PHE A 70 -8.72 9.79 -0.54
CA PHE A 70 -8.91 8.53 -1.26
C PHE A 70 -10.24 8.45 -2.00
N ARG A 71 -11.33 9.01 -1.44
CA ARG A 71 -12.62 9.10 -2.15
C ARG A 71 -12.50 9.94 -3.41
N ASP A 72 -11.83 11.09 -3.32
CA ASP A 72 -11.61 11.99 -4.47
C ASP A 72 -10.69 11.32 -5.51
N ILE A 73 -9.56 10.73 -5.10
CA ILE A 73 -8.67 9.99 -6.01
C ILE A 73 -9.43 8.88 -6.73
N ARG A 74 -10.17 8.04 -6.00
CA ARG A 74 -10.94 6.94 -6.60
C ARG A 74 -11.99 7.44 -7.59
N ARG A 75 -12.69 8.51 -7.24
CA ARG A 75 -13.76 9.06 -8.07
C ARG A 75 -13.26 9.72 -9.35
N PHE A 76 -12.19 10.48 -9.28
CA PHE A 76 -11.74 11.34 -10.37
C PHE A 76 -10.55 10.79 -11.16
N HIS A 77 -9.79 9.88 -10.57
CA HIS A 77 -8.57 9.33 -11.15
C HIS A 77 -8.49 7.80 -11.10
N GLY A 78 -9.41 7.14 -10.38
CA GLY A 78 -9.34 5.71 -10.09
C GLY A 78 -9.31 4.83 -11.33
N GLN A 79 -8.50 3.81 -11.25
CA GLN A 79 -8.34 2.75 -12.25
C GLN A 79 -8.83 1.42 -11.65
N PRO A 80 -9.35 0.47 -12.46
CA PRO A 80 -10.00 -0.74 -11.96
C PRO A 80 -9.09 -1.67 -11.16
N GLN A 81 -7.78 -1.67 -11.44
CA GLN A 81 -6.79 -2.49 -10.74
C GLN A 81 -6.37 -1.94 -9.36
N GLY A 82 -7.00 -0.86 -8.91
CA GLY A 82 -6.75 -0.24 -7.60
C GLY A 82 -5.83 0.98 -7.63
N MET A 83 -5.25 1.28 -8.77
CA MET A 83 -4.40 2.46 -8.96
C MET A 83 -5.20 3.69 -9.38
N TYR A 84 -4.50 4.77 -9.64
CA TYR A 84 -5.00 6.00 -10.24
C TYR A 84 -4.22 6.32 -11.51
N GLY A 85 -4.87 7.04 -12.43
CA GLY A 85 -4.26 7.50 -13.67
C GLY A 85 -3.20 8.55 -13.38
N GLY A 86 -1.97 8.22 -13.74
CA GLY A 86 -0.80 9.08 -13.50
C GLY A 86 0.43 8.53 -14.21
N ASP A 87 0.75 9.16 -15.32
CA ASP A 87 1.98 8.99 -16.06
C ASP A 87 2.92 10.16 -15.73
N GLU A 88 3.45 10.17 -14.51
CA GLU A 88 4.15 11.20 -13.73
C GLU A 88 3.20 12.09 -12.94
N ALA A 89 2.28 12.82 -13.56
CA ALA A 89 1.30 13.65 -12.88
C ALA A 89 -0.09 12.99 -12.80
N LEU A 90 -0.96 13.49 -11.93
CA LEU A 90 -2.31 12.99 -11.75
C LEU A 90 -3.24 13.42 -12.91
N HIS A 91 -3.68 12.47 -13.73
CA HIS A 91 -4.28 12.74 -15.05
C HIS A 91 -5.79 12.52 -15.17
N GLY A 92 -6.45 11.89 -14.23
CA GLY A 92 -7.84 11.49 -14.37
C GLY A 92 -7.99 9.98 -14.54
N ASN A 93 -9.20 9.55 -14.90
CA ASN A 93 -9.57 8.13 -14.96
C ASN A 93 -9.57 7.54 -16.38
N ASN A 94 -8.99 8.22 -17.34
CA ASN A 94 -8.92 7.72 -18.71
C ASN A 94 -8.06 6.43 -18.74
N PRO A 95 -8.55 5.30 -19.26
CA PRO A 95 -7.82 4.04 -19.25
C PRO A 95 -6.58 4.03 -20.16
N THR A 96 -6.39 5.05 -21.00
CA THR A 96 -5.16 5.22 -21.78
C THR A 96 -4.04 5.91 -21.04
N GLN A 97 -4.32 6.42 -19.83
CA GLN A 97 -3.29 6.98 -18.95
C GLN A 97 -2.50 5.86 -18.26
N GLY A 98 -1.22 6.14 -18.03
CA GLY A 98 -0.34 5.21 -17.32
C GLY A 98 -0.60 5.20 -15.82
N SER A 99 -0.21 4.09 -15.18
CA SER A 99 -0.01 4.02 -13.73
C SER A 99 1.38 3.48 -13.48
N GLU A 100 2.20 4.24 -12.77
CA GLU A 100 3.61 3.91 -12.56
C GLU A 100 3.78 2.81 -11.50
N LEU A 101 4.71 1.88 -11.73
CA LEU A 101 5.02 0.79 -10.79
C LEU A 101 5.49 1.33 -9.42
N CYS A 102 6.28 2.40 -9.39
CA CYS A 102 6.68 3.01 -8.12
C CYS A 102 5.45 3.47 -7.31
N SER A 103 4.45 4.05 -7.98
CA SER A 103 3.21 4.45 -7.31
C SER A 103 2.47 3.27 -6.70
N ALA A 104 2.45 2.11 -7.38
CA ALA A 104 1.81 0.90 -6.84
C ALA A 104 2.53 0.42 -5.56
N VAL A 105 3.85 0.29 -5.60
CA VAL A 105 4.66 -0.16 -4.46
C VAL A 105 4.56 0.80 -3.27
N GLU A 106 4.67 2.10 -3.51
CA GLU A 106 4.64 3.12 -2.45
C GLU A 106 3.24 3.29 -1.86
N LEU A 107 2.19 3.14 -2.70
CA LEU A 107 0.81 3.18 -2.21
C LEU A 107 0.49 1.96 -1.35
N MET A 108 0.96 0.76 -1.73
CA MET A 108 0.83 -0.44 -0.90
C MET A 108 1.45 -0.19 0.48
N TYR A 109 2.70 0.29 0.54
CA TYR A 109 3.35 0.58 1.81
C TYR A 109 2.61 1.65 2.63
N SER A 110 2.05 2.66 1.97
CA SER A 110 1.24 3.67 2.65
C SER A 110 -0.04 3.07 3.25
N LEU A 111 -0.72 2.21 2.51
CA LEU A 111 -1.92 1.51 2.99
C LEU A 111 -1.62 0.54 4.14
N GLU A 112 -0.50 -0.20 4.08
CA GLU A 112 -0.01 -1.06 5.17
C GLU A 112 0.14 -0.27 6.47
N LYS A 113 0.77 0.90 6.41
CA LYS A 113 0.94 1.78 7.59
C LYS A 113 -0.39 2.40 8.05
N MET A 114 -1.30 2.71 7.14
CA MET A 114 -2.63 3.21 7.51
C MET A 114 -3.45 2.13 8.22
N VAL A 115 -3.41 0.89 7.75
CA VAL A 115 -4.04 -0.26 8.45
C VAL A 115 -3.44 -0.44 9.82
N GLU A 116 -2.10 -0.46 9.92
CA GLU A 116 -1.38 -0.62 11.20
C GLU A 116 -1.81 0.41 12.25
N ILE A 117 -2.00 1.65 11.84
CA ILE A 117 -2.31 2.76 12.76
C ILE A 117 -3.81 2.84 13.08
N THR A 118 -4.67 2.59 12.09
CA THR A 118 -6.10 2.86 12.22
C THR A 118 -6.97 1.62 12.39
N GLY A 119 -6.51 0.46 11.94
CA GLY A 119 -7.32 -0.75 11.84
C GLY A 119 -8.48 -0.65 10.84
N ASP A 120 -8.44 0.33 9.92
CA ASP A 120 -9.55 0.61 8.99
C ASP A 120 -9.49 -0.32 7.78
N ILE A 121 -10.54 -1.10 7.61
CA ILE A 121 -10.66 -2.12 6.56
C ILE A 121 -10.74 -1.54 5.14
N ASP A 122 -11.17 -0.30 4.96
CA ASP A 122 -11.19 0.34 3.63
C ASP A 122 -9.77 0.44 3.05
N PHE A 123 -8.77 0.64 3.91
CA PHE A 123 -7.36 0.64 3.50
C PHE A 123 -6.85 -0.77 3.19
N ALA A 124 -7.30 -1.77 3.92
CA ALA A 124 -6.95 -3.17 3.67
C ALA A 124 -7.52 -3.67 2.33
N ASP A 125 -8.79 -3.39 2.05
CA ASP A 125 -9.43 -3.71 0.77
C ASP A 125 -8.72 -3.06 -0.43
N HIS A 126 -8.26 -1.81 -0.24
CA HIS A 126 -7.51 -1.12 -1.28
C HIS A 126 -6.11 -1.72 -1.47
N LEU A 127 -5.41 -2.05 -0.38
CA LEU A 127 -4.12 -2.74 -0.40
C LEU A 127 -4.22 -4.06 -1.15
N GLU A 128 -5.20 -4.89 -0.83
CA GLU A 128 -5.44 -6.18 -1.47
C GLU A 128 -5.64 -6.03 -2.97
N ARG A 129 -6.45 -5.05 -3.38
CA ARG A 129 -6.71 -4.79 -4.80
C ARG A 129 -5.44 -4.46 -5.58
N ILE A 130 -4.55 -3.65 -5.02
CA ILE A 130 -3.27 -3.32 -5.67
C ILE A 130 -2.35 -4.54 -5.67
N ALA A 131 -2.24 -5.23 -4.54
CA ALA A 131 -1.35 -6.38 -4.39
C ALA A 131 -1.68 -7.51 -5.36
N PHE A 132 -2.95 -7.80 -5.59
CA PHE A 132 -3.36 -8.91 -6.46
C PHE A 132 -3.71 -8.51 -7.90
N ASN A 133 -3.66 -7.22 -8.24
CA ASN A 133 -3.96 -6.76 -9.60
C ASN A 133 -2.86 -5.84 -10.17
N ALA A 134 -2.68 -4.66 -9.58
CA ALA A 134 -1.78 -3.66 -10.17
C ALA A 134 -0.31 -4.07 -10.10
N LEU A 135 0.16 -4.54 -8.95
CA LEU A 135 1.57 -4.90 -8.78
C LEU A 135 2.00 -6.08 -9.66
N PRO A 136 1.31 -7.24 -9.68
CA PRO A 136 1.72 -8.37 -10.51
C PRO A 136 1.65 -8.07 -12.00
N ALA A 137 0.74 -7.20 -12.45
CA ALA A 137 0.62 -6.84 -13.86
C ALA A 137 1.86 -6.12 -14.43
N GLN A 138 2.69 -5.53 -13.58
CA GLN A 138 3.88 -4.77 -13.99
C GLN A 138 5.20 -5.51 -13.82
N ILE A 139 5.17 -6.74 -13.35
CA ILE A 139 6.36 -7.55 -13.07
C ILE A 139 6.27 -8.83 -13.92
N SER A 140 7.38 -9.24 -14.54
CA SER A 140 7.43 -10.50 -15.27
C SER A 140 7.34 -11.71 -14.33
N ASP A 141 6.86 -12.84 -14.83
CA ASP A 141 6.64 -14.07 -14.04
C ASP A 141 7.91 -14.57 -13.33
N ASP A 142 9.07 -14.30 -13.89
CA ASP A 142 10.37 -14.64 -13.30
C ASP A 142 10.93 -13.56 -12.36
N PHE A 143 10.22 -12.46 -12.17
CA PHE A 143 10.60 -11.29 -11.37
C PHE A 143 11.89 -10.58 -11.85
N MET A 144 12.33 -10.83 -13.07
CA MET A 144 13.58 -10.28 -13.60
C MET A 144 13.40 -8.97 -14.36
N THR A 145 12.18 -8.67 -14.79
CA THR A 145 11.89 -7.46 -15.56
C THR A 145 10.60 -6.79 -15.07
N LYS A 146 10.49 -5.50 -15.35
CA LYS A 146 9.32 -4.70 -15.00
C LYS A 146 8.84 -3.87 -16.18
N GLN A 147 7.60 -3.47 -16.12
CA GLN A 147 6.98 -2.44 -16.93
C GLN A 147 6.98 -1.12 -16.14
N TYR A 148 7.29 0.01 -16.78
CA TYR A 148 7.29 1.31 -16.09
C TYR A 148 5.87 1.79 -15.82
N PHE A 149 5.08 1.95 -16.89
CA PHE A 149 3.64 2.19 -16.79
C PHE A 149 2.84 0.94 -17.16
N GLN A 150 1.69 0.77 -16.53
CA GLN A 150 0.61 -0.10 -16.97
C GLN A 150 -0.59 0.73 -17.42
N GLN A 151 -1.40 0.18 -18.30
CA GLN A 151 -2.68 0.75 -18.73
C GLN A 151 -3.79 -0.27 -18.53
N PRO A 152 -4.95 0.08 -17.92
CA PRO A 152 -6.04 -0.87 -17.71
C PRO A 152 -6.59 -1.51 -19.00
N ASN A 153 -6.49 -0.82 -20.12
CA ASN A 153 -6.91 -1.29 -21.44
C ASN A 153 -5.76 -1.74 -22.33
N GLN A 154 -4.61 -2.04 -21.77
CA GLN A 154 -3.43 -2.46 -22.55
C GLN A 154 -3.67 -3.82 -23.22
N VAL A 155 -3.71 -3.82 -24.54
CA VAL A 155 -3.90 -5.04 -25.34
C VAL A 155 -2.58 -5.72 -25.69
N MET A 156 -1.52 -4.92 -25.87
CA MET A 156 -0.21 -5.43 -26.27
C MET A 156 0.91 -4.69 -25.55
N VAL A 157 1.96 -5.44 -25.24
CA VAL A 157 3.24 -4.88 -24.82
C VAL A 157 4.05 -4.54 -26.08
N THR A 158 4.24 -3.25 -26.33
CA THR A 158 4.96 -2.78 -27.52
C THR A 158 5.87 -1.62 -27.18
N ARG A 159 7.02 -1.58 -27.85
CA ARG A 159 7.88 -0.40 -27.87
C ARG A 159 7.27 0.62 -28.85
N HIS A 160 6.61 1.61 -28.32
CA HIS A 160 5.97 2.66 -29.09
C HIS A 160 5.72 3.90 -28.25
N ARG A 161 5.92 5.09 -28.81
CA ARG A 161 5.58 6.35 -28.14
C ARG A 161 4.08 6.42 -27.84
N ARG A 162 3.75 6.86 -26.64
CA ARG A 162 2.39 7.08 -26.15
C ARG A 162 2.19 8.55 -25.84
N ASN A 163 0.96 8.94 -25.59
CA ASN A 163 0.64 10.29 -25.15
C ASN A 163 0.75 10.39 -23.63
N PHE A 164 1.94 10.06 -23.10
CA PHE A 164 2.27 10.23 -21.70
C PHE A 164 2.98 11.56 -21.46
N ASP A 165 3.00 12.05 -20.23
CA ASP A 165 3.75 13.25 -19.85
C ASP A 165 5.26 13.09 -20.08
N GLN A 166 5.75 11.87 -19.91
CA GLN A 166 7.14 11.51 -20.18
C GLN A 166 7.20 10.46 -21.29
N ASP A 167 8.26 10.51 -22.07
CA ASP A 167 8.53 9.53 -23.13
C ASP A 167 9.97 9.00 -22.98
N HIS A 168 10.06 7.76 -22.58
CA HIS A 168 11.33 7.04 -22.44
C HIS A 168 11.62 6.22 -23.71
N GLU A 169 11.68 6.90 -24.85
CA GLU A 169 11.91 6.32 -26.17
C GLU A 169 10.89 5.22 -26.54
N GLY A 170 9.67 5.36 -26.04
CA GLY A 170 8.57 4.41 -26.27
C GLY A 170 8.72 3.08 -25.52
N THR A 171 9.56 3.00 -24.49
CA THR A 171 9.79 1.77 -23.73
C THR A 171 8.88 1.62 -22.50
N ASP A 172 8.07 2.62 -22.19
CA ASP A 172 7.30 2.74 -20.95
C ASP A 172 6.38 1.55 -20.66
N LEU A 173 5.80 0.96 -21.70
CA LEU A 173 4.94 -0.22 -21.60
C LEU A 173 5.66 -1.53 -21.90
N ALA A 174 6.96 -1.52 -22.16
CA ALA A 174 7.73 -2.73 -22.43
C ALA A 174 8.34 -3.32 -21.16
N PHE A 175 8.39 -4.65 -21.07
CA PHE A 175 9.11 -5.31 -19.98
C PHE A 175 10.63 -5.25 -20.23
N GLY A 176 11.37 -4.90 -19.20
CA GLY A 176 12.83 -4.83 -19.21
C GLY A 176 13.38 -4.27 -17.90
N THR A 177 14.68 -4.40 -17.70
CA THR A 177 15.35 -3.89 -16.50
C THR A 177 15.44 -2.36 -16.49
N LEU A 178 15.69 -1.75 -17.66
CA LEU A 178 15.88 -0.31 -17.81
C LEU A 178 14.82 0.37 -18.68
N THR A 179 13.69 -0.30 -18.95
CA THR A 179 12.58 0.30 -19.67
C THR A 179 11.91 1.38 -18.84
N GLY A 180 11.52 2.50 -19.44
CA GLY A 180 11.10 3.68 -18.73
C GLY A 180 12.25 4.21 -17.86
N TYR A 181 11.96 4.60 -16.63
CA TYR A 181 12.94 5.11 -15.67
C TYR A 181 13.42 4.01 -14.69
N PRO A 182 14.67 4.05 -14.19
CA PRO A 182 15.23 2.99 -13.35
C PRO A 182 14.66 2.90 -11.93
N CYS A 183 13.99 3.96 -11.43
CA CYS A 183 13.38 3.97 -10.10
C CYS A 183 12.46 2.78 -9.85
N CYS A 184 11.65 2.40 -10.85
CA CYS A 184 10.74 1.26 -10.76
C CYS A 184 11.47 -0.07 -10.61
N PHE A 185 12.67 -0.22 -11.16
CA PHE A 185 13.48 -1.41 -10.94
C PHE A 185 13.95 -1.51 -9.48
N SER A 186 14.31 -0.38 -8.88
CA SER A 186 14.68 -0.32 -7.46
C SER A 186 13.47 -0.58 -6.53
N ASN A 187 12.27 -0.16 -6.92
CA ASN A 187 11.07 -0.34 -6.11
C ASN A 187 10.41 -1.71 -6.28
N MET A 188 10.51 -2.34 -7.44
CA MET A 188 9.84 -3.59 -7.77
C MET A 188 10.01 -4.66 -6.68
N HIS A 189 11.21 -4.87 -6.20
CA HIS A 189 11.52 -5.90 -5.22
C HIS A 189 11.12 -5.55 -3.78
N GLN A 190 10.61 -4.36 -3.52
CA GLN A 190 10.15 -3.95 -2.20
C GLN A 190 8.66 -4.27 -1.96
N GLY A 191 7.86 -4.34 -3.03
CA GLY A 191 6.41 -4.50 -2.94
C GLY A 191 6.00 -5.75 -2.16
N TRP A 192 6.38 -6.93 -2.65
CA TRP A 192 6.03 -8.20 -2.02
C TRP A 192 6.65 -8.41 -0.65
N PRO A 193 7.95 -8.12 -0.40
CA PRO A 193 8.52 -8.26 0.93
C PRO A 193 7.84 -7.41 1.99
N LYS A 194 7.50 -6.15 1.67
CA LYS A 194 6.76 -5.28 2.59
C LYS A 194 5.33 -5.79 2.82
N PHE A 195 4.65 -6.20 1.77
CA PHE A 195 3.33 -6.79 1.84
C PHE A 195 3.30 -8.04 2.73
N THR A 196 4.27 -8.96 2.58
CA THR A 196 4.34 -10.16 3.40
C THR A 196 4.63 -9.88 4.88
N GLN A 197 5.29 -8.77 5.20
CA GLN A 197 5.48 -8.31 6.58
C GLN A 197 4.20 -7.77 7.22
N HIS A 198 3.18 -7.43 6.42
CA HIS A 198 1.94 -6.80 6.86
C HIS A 198 0.69 -7.68 6.61
N LEU A 199 0.85 -9.00 6.47
CA LEU A 199 -0.29 -9.92 6.40
C LEU A 199 -1.00 -10.04 7.75
N TRP A 200 -0.24 -9.91 8.84
CA TRP A 200 -0.71 -10.07 10.21
C TRP A 200 -0.37 -8.85 11.05
N TYR A 201 -1.28 -8.49 11.94
CA TYR A 201 -1.11 -7.39 12.88
C TYR A 201 -1.41 -7.82 14.30
N ALA A 202 -0.62 -7.38 15.27
CA ALA A 202 -0.99 -7.44 16.67
C ALA A 202 -2.08 -6.42 16.97
N THR A 203 -3.02 -6.77 17.83
CA THR A 203 -4.14 -5.90 18.19
C THR A 203 -4.04 -5.41 19.64
N PRO A 204 -4.60 -4.22 19.98
CA PRO A 204 -4.49 -3.62 21.32
C PRO A 204 -5.10 -4.47 22.44
N ASP A 205 -5.99 -5.41 22.09
CA ASP A 205 -6.65 -6.34 23.01
C ASP A 205 -5.86 -7.65 23.24
N ASN A 206 -4.56 -7.63 22.98
CA ASN A 206 -3.65 -8.79 23.04
C ASN A 206 -4.07 -9.93 22.10
N GLY A 207 -4.70 -9.60 21.01
CA GLY A 207 -5.09 -10.51 19.93
C GLY A 207 -4.17 -10.42 18.72
N ILE A 208 -4.65 -10.98 17.62
CA ILE A 208 -4.01 -10.95 16.31
C ILE A 208 -5.06 -10.77 15.23
N ALA A 209 -4.71 -10.06 14.17
CA ALA A 209 -5.54 -9.87 13.00
C ALA A 209 -4.87 -10.43 11.75
N ALA A 210 -5.60 -11.23 10.95
CA ALA A 210 -5.23 -11.60 9.59
C ALA A 210 -5.96 -10.63 8.65
N ILE A 211 -5.24 -9.72 8.00
CA ILE A 211 -5.85 -8.59 7.31
C ILE A 211 -5.94 -8.80 5.80
N VAL A 212 -4.90 -9.36 5.19
CA VAL A 212 -4.90 -9.70 3.76
C VAL A 212 -4.48 -11.16 3.64
N TYR A 213 -5.36 -11.97 3.07
CA TYR A 213 -5.19 -13.41 3.07
C TYR A 213 -4.14 -13.87 2.06
N SER A 214 -3.18 -14.65 2.58
CA SER A 214 -2.13 -15.28 1.78
C SER A 214 -1.54 -16.47 2.54
N PRO A 215 -1.11 -17.55 1.87
CA PRO A 215 -0.46 -18.66 2.54
C PRO A 215 0.70 -18.19 3.39
N SER A 216 0.60 -18.37 4.70
CA SER A 216 1.56 -17.79 5.65
C SER A 216 1.60 -18.51 6.99
N GLU A 217 2.64 -18.22 7.75
CA GLU A 217 2.76 -18.67 9.15
C GLU A 217 3.23 -17.49 10.00
N VAL A 218 2.56 -17.28 11.14
CA VAL A 218 2.92 -16.24 12.08
C VAL A 218 3.26 -16.85 13.45
N THR A 219 4.29 -16.32 14.08
CA THR A 219 4.57 -16.54 15.51
C THR A 219 4.28 -15.25 16.25
N ALA A 220 3.33 -15.27 17.18
CA ALA A 220 2.91 -14.09 17.92
C ALA A 220 2.71 -14.38 19.40
N ASN A 221 2.85 -13.36 20.24
CA ASN A 221 2.42 -13.42 21.63
C ASN A 221 0.99 -12.90 21.74
N VAL A 222 0.08 -13.70 22.29
CA VAL A 222 -1.34 -13.39 22.41
C VAL A 222 -1.87 -13.63 23.81
N GLY A 223 -3.03 -13.03 24.14
CA GLY A 223 -3.66 -13.15 25.45
C GLY A 223 -2.71 -12.70 26.58
N ASP A 224 -2.45 -13.58 27.54
CA ASP A 224 -1.54 -13.34 28.66
C ASP A 224 -0.05 -13.51 28.25
N ASN A 225 0.33 -12.96 27.10
CA ASN A 225 1.68 -13.02 26.52
C ASN A 225 2.15 -14.46 26.23
N VAL A 226 1.25 -15.29 25.73
CA VAL A 226 1.53 -16.69 25.37
C VAL A 226 1.95 -16.76 23.91
N PRO A 227 3.16 -17.29 23.60
CA PRO A 227 3.58 -17.47 22.22
C PRO A 227 2.75 -18.56 21.53
N VAL A 228 2.19 -18.25 20.38
CA VAL A 228 1.46 -19.17 19.51
C VAL A 228 2.05 -19.17 18.10
N VAL A 229 1.90 -20.30 17.41
CA VAL A 229 2.20 -20.41 15.98
C VAL A 229 0.89 -20.69 15.25
N ILE A 230 0.54 -19.82 14.31
CA ILE A 230 -0.68 -19.94 13.51
C ILE A 230 -0.27 -20.02 12.05
N SER A 231 -0.78 -21.02 11.32
CA SER A 231 -0.67 -21.08 9.86
C SER A 231 -1.99 -20.71 9.21
N GLU A 232 -1.88 -20.04 8.10
CA GLU A 232 -2.94 -19.76 7.14
C GLU A 232 -2.66 -20.57 5.89
N ASP A 233 -3.63 -21.41 5.49
CA ASP A 233 -3.59 -22.22 4.28
C ASP A 233 -4.75 -21.82 3.38
N THR A 234 -4.42 -21.33 2.17
CA THR A 234 -5.39 -20.80 1.23
C THR A 234 -4.81 -20.73 -0.19
N TYR A 235 -5.68 -20.72 -1.18
CA TYR A 235 -5.37 -20.34 -2.56
C TYR A 235 -5.97 -18.97 -2.93
N TYR A 236 -6.31 -18.17 -1.93
CA TYR A 236 -6.82 -16.82 -2.13
C TYR A 236 -5.83 -15.97 -2.99
N PRO A 237 -6.28 -15.18 -3.95
CA PRO A 237 -7.66 -14.87 -4.32
C PRO A 237 -8.29 -15.84 -5.32
N MET A 238 -7.66 -16.95 -5.67
CA MET A 238 -8.17 -17.93 -6.66
C MET A 238 -9.22 -18.89 -6.08
N ASP A 239 -9.26 -19.02 -4.75
CA ASP A 239 -10.28 -19.76 -4.00
C ASP A 239 -10.75 -18.91 -2.82
N HIS A 240 -11.94 -19.17 -2.31
CA HIS A 240 -12.54 -18.45 -1.19
C HIS A 240 -12.33 -19.16 0.16
N GLN A 241 -11.73 -20.34 0.15
CA GLN A 241 -11.48 -21.09 1.38
C GLN A 241 -10.19 -20.63 2.03
N ILE A 242 -10.29 -20.25 3.32
CA ILE A 242 -9.15 -19.88 4.15
C ILE A 242 -9.19 -20.75 5.40
N THR A 243 -8.11 -21.45 5.68
CA THR A 243 -8.01 -22.37 6.83
C THR A 243 -6.92 -21.88 7.77
N PHE A 244 -7.32 -21.49 8.97
CA PHE A 244 -6.39 -21.14 10.05
C PHE A 244 -6.19 -22.32 10.96
N THR A 245 -4.93 -22.65 11.25
CA THR A 245 -4.55 -23.73 12.16
C THR A 245 -3.60 -23.22 13.23
N ILE A 246 -3.99 -23.35 14.50
CA ILE A 246 -3.09 -23.12 15.62
C ILE A 246 -2.18 -24.37 15.72
N LYS A 247 -0.94 -24.23 15.25
CA LYS A 247 0.05 -25.34 15.20
C LYS A 247 0.70 -25.60 16.54
N GLU A 248 0.97 -24.54 17.30
CA GLU A 248 1.70 -24.63 18.53
C GLU A 248 1.24 -23.59 19.54
N VAL A 249 1.12 -23.99 20.81
CA VAL A 249 0.98 -23.11 21.98
C VAL A 249 2.17 -23.40 22.90
N ARG A 250 3.06 -22.42 23.04
CA ARG A 250 4.32 -22.58 23.77
C ARG A 250 4.14 -22.33 25.29
N ASN A 251 5.20 -22.47 26.05
CA ASN A 251 5.28 -22.23 27.50
C ASN A 251 4.45 -23.21 28.38
N LYS A 252 4.19 -24.46 27.92
CA LYS A 252 3.45 -25.47 28.67
C LYS A 252 2.07 -25.06 29.17
N VAL A 253 1.47 -24.05 28.54
CA VAL A 253 0.10 -23.58 28.82
C VAL A 253 -0.86 -24.55 28.15
N LYS A 254 -1.85 -25.06 28.92
CA LYS A 254 -2.84 -26.01 28.39
C LYS A 254 -3.89 -25.34 27.50
N GLN A 255 -4.14 -24.06 27.69
CA GLN A 255 -5.15 -23.30 26.96
C GLN A 255 -4.81 -21.82 27.00
N VAL A 256 -4.99 -21.13 25.86
CA VAL A 256 -4.92 -19.67 25.73
C VAL A 256 -6.21 -19.18 25.10
N LYS A 257 -6.70 -18.02 25.54
CA LYS A 257 -7.81 -17.30 24.93
C LYS A 257 -7.30 -15.96 24.45
N PHE A 258 -7.62 -15.62 23.22
CA PHE A 258 -7.25 -14.32 22.62
C PHE A 258 -8.24 -13.95 21.52
N PRO A 259 -8.42 -12.65 21.24
CA PRO A 259 -9.14 -12.18 20.07
C PRO A 259 -8.42 -12.56 18.78
N PHE A 260 -9.19 -13.04 17.81
CA PHE A 260 -8.72 -13.36 16.47
C PHE A 260 -9.62 -12.61 15.47
N HIS A 261 -9.07 -11.59 14.83
CA HIS A 261 -9.79 -10.70 13.93
C HIS A 261 -9.53 -11.12 12.46
N LEU A 262 -10.59 -11.09 11.66
CA LEU A 262 -10.60 -11.48 10.25
C LEU A 262 -11.24 -10.38 9.40
#